data_5f4ef982b11f657e5e612c87c9de6ce7
#
_entry.id   5f4ef982b11f657e5e612c87c9de6ce7
#
_cell.length_a   1.000
_cell.length_b   1.000
_cell.length_c   1.000
_cell.angle_alpha   90.00
_cell.angle_beta   90.00
_cell.angle_gamma   90.00
#
_symmetry.space_group_name_H-M   'P 1'
#
loop_
_entity.id
_entity.type
_entity.pdbx_description
1 polymer ?
#
loop_
_entity_poly.entity_id
_entity_poly.type
_entity_poly.pdbx_seq_one_letter_code
_entity_poly.pdbx_strand_id
1 'polypeptide(L)'
;MKKFIFIAASSLFNIAAAQAADGTITINGLVTDNTCTIDTGDKNLTVNLPTVSSQSLKNAGDVAGRTPFQINLTNCASVGKVATYFEPGATVDFNTGRLLNQATSGAAANVNIQLLGSN
;
A
#
# COMPACT_ATOMS: atom_id res chain seq x y z
N MET A 1 -65.10 52.23 -28.52
CA MET A 1 -64.74 50.96 -27.79
C MET A 1 -63.45 50.46 -28.38
N LYS A 2 -62.31 50.77 -27.75
CA LYS A 2 -60.96 50.38 -28.21
C LYS A 2 -60.58 49.10 -27.52
N LYS A 3 -60.42 47.98 -28.26
CA LYS A 3 -59.95 46.69 -27.75
C LYS A 3 -58.42 46.72 -27.76
N PHE A 4 -57.83 46.67 -26.59
CA PHE A 4 -56.40 46.41 -26.40
C PHE A 4 -56.12 44.93 -26.44
N ILE A 5 -55.33 44.49 -27.42
CA ILE A 5 -54.85 43.09 -27.49
C ILE A 5 -53.46 43.13 -26.82
N PHE A 6 -53.34 42.44 -25.67
CA PHE A 6 -52.08 42.16 -25.02
C PHE A 6 -51.46 40.90 -25.66
N ILE A 7 -50.36 41.06 -26.34
CA ILE A 7 -49.51 39.97 -26.84
C ILE A 7 -48.51 39.66 -25.73
N ALA A 8 -48.71 38.54 -25.03
CA ALA A 8 -47.72 38.04 -24.11
C ALA A 8 -46.63 37.27 -24.90
N ALA A 9 -45.46 37.86 -25.00
CA ALA A 9 -44.28 37.19 -25.55
C ALA A 9 -43.67 36.25 -24.52
N SER A 10 -43.91 34.95 -24.67
CA SER A 10 -43.27 33.90 -23.87
C SER A 10 -41.86 33.66 -24.42
N SER A 11 -40.85 34.22 -23.78
CA SER A 11 -39.46 33.92 -24.06
C SER A 11 -39.10 32.55 -23.42
N LEU A 12 -39.01 31.51 -24.24
CA LEU A 12 -38.46 30.22 -23.88
C LEU A 12 -36.94 30.37 -23.65
N PHE A 13 -36.55 30.38 -22.40
CA PHE A 13 -35.15 30.24 -22.01
C PHE A 13 -34.77 28.79 -22.24
N ASN A 14 -34.05 28.51 -23.33
CA ASN A 14 -33.32 27.25 -23.51
C ASN A 14 -32.13 27.25 -22.56
N ILE A 15 -32.26 26.56 -21.42
CA ILE A 15 -31.14 26.24 -20.56
C ILE A 15 -30.39 25.09 -21.24
N ALA A 16 -29.36 25.39 -22.00
CA ALA A 16 -28.38 24.42 -22.46
C ALA A 16 -27.64 23.91 -21.22
N ALA A 17 -27.95 22.69 -20.80
CA ALA A 17 -27.12 21.98 -19.81
C ALA A 17 -25.76 21.77 -20.41
N ALA A 18 -24.78 22.59 -20.01
CA ALA A 18 -23.38 22.36 -20.33
C ALA A 18 -22.95 21.09 -19.60
N GLN A 19 -22.88 19.99 -20.33
CA GLN A 19 -22.24 18.78 -19.85
C GLN A 19 -20.72 19.00 -19.97
N ALA A 20 -20.14 19.47 -18.91
CA ALA A 20 -18.69 19.48 -18.78
C ALA A 20 -18.24 18.04 -18.51
N ALA A 21 -17.82 17.35 -19.53
CA ALA A 21 -17.05 16.11 -19.36
C ALA A 21 -15.61 16.53 -19.07
N ASP A 22 -15.23 16.55 -17.79
CA ASP A 22 -13.95 17.07 -17.31
C ASP A 22 -12.75 16.17 -17.68
N GLY A 23 -12.99 15.00 -18.24
CA GLY A 23 -11.94 14.10 -18.72
C GLY A 23 -12.36 12.63 -18.72
N THR A 24 -11.56 11.83 -19.37
CA THR A 24 -11.70 10.37 -19.39
C THR A 24 -10.47 9.77 -18.74
N ILE A 25 -10.67 8.94 -17.69
CA ILE A 25 -9.61 8.14 -17.09
C ILE A 25 -9.71 6.74 -17.66
N THR A 26 -8.67 6.32 -18.37
CA THR A 26 -8.56 4.95 -18.88
C THR A 26 -7.63 4.15 -17.97
N ILE A 27 -8.15 3.06 -17.38
CA ILE A 27 -7.37 2.14 -16.56
C ILE A 27 -7.15 0.88 -17.37
N ASN A 28 -5.89 0.61 -17.70
CA ASN A 28 -5.48 -0.62 -18.37
C ASN A 28 -4.83 -1.54 -17.34
N GLY A 29 -5.34 -2.76 -17.22
CA GLY A 29 -4.78 -3.81 -16.38
C GLY A 29 -4.43 -5.03 -17.20
N LEU A 30 -3.37 -5.72 -16.84
CA LEU A 30 -2.99 -7.00 -17.38
C LEU A 30 -3.04 -8.03 -16.25
N VAL A 31 -3.86 -9.05 -16.42
CA VAL A 31 -3.84 -10.24 -15.55
C VAL A 31 -2.97 -11.29 -16.26
N THR A 32 -1.93 -11.75 -15.59
CA THR A 32 -1.05 -12.79 -16.11
C THR A 32 -1.20 -14.06 -15.28
N ASP A 33 -1.10 -15.21 -15.91
CA ASP A 33 -1.14 -16.53 -15.27
C ASP A 33 0.19 -16.90 -14.58
N ASN A 34 1.13 -15.96 -14.51
CA ASN A 34 2.44 -16.16 -13.89
C ASN A 34 2.31 -16.12 -12.37
N THR A 35 1.82 -17.20 -11.81
CA THR A 35 1.68 -17.37 -10.36
C THR A 35 2.78 -18.25 -9.84
N CYS A 36 3.43 -17.81 -8.76
CA CYS A 36 4.26 -18.65 -7.92
C CYS A 36 3.48 -18.99 -6.65
N THR A 37 3.80 -20.12 -6.06
CA THR A 37 3.28 -20.50 -4.73
C THR A 37 4.40 -20.33 -3.72
N ILE A 38 4.10 -19.69 -2.58
CA ILE A 38 5.02 -19.68 -1.46
C ILE A 38 5.12 -21.13 -0.94
N ASP A 39 6.35 -21.61 -0.73
CA ASP A 39 6.58 -22.94 -0.15
C ASP A 39 5.79 -23.09 1.15
N THR A 40 5.29 -24.28 1.41
CA THR A 40 4.43 -24.52 2.58
C THR A 40 5.12 -24.26 3.90
N GLY A 41 6.44 -24.48 3.97
CA GLY A 41 7.27 -24.16 5.14
C GLY A 41 7.43 -22.67 5.40
N ASP A 42 7.32 -21.85 4.35
CA ASP A 42 7.55 -20.40 4.42
C ASP A 42 6.26 -19.58 4.56
N LYS A 43 5.08 -20.21 4.48
CA LYS A 43 3.79 -19.51 4.63
C LYS A 43 3.60 -18.83 5.99
N ASN A 44 4.19 -19.41 7.03
CA ASN A 44 4.15 -18.89 8.40
C ASN A 44 5.57 -18.76 8.95
N LEU A 45 6.43 -18.08 8.19
CA LEU A 45 7.83 -17.93 8.53
C LEU A 45 8.01 -17.15 9.83
N THR A 46 8.75 -17.72 10.77
CA THR A 46 9.18 -17.03 11.99
C THR A 46 10.66 -16.68 11.88
N VAL A 47 10.97 -15.41 11.98
CA VAL A 47 12.35 -14.90 11.96
C VAL A 47 12.74 -14.54 13.39
N ASN A 48 13.66 -15.30 13.97
CA ASN A 48 14.18 -15.05 15.32
C ASN A 48 15.29 -13.99 15.25
N LEU A 49 15.07 -12.85 15.85
CA LEU A 49 16.07 -11.81 15.97
C LEU A 49 17.02 -12.11 17.16
N PRO A 50 18.32 -11.84 17.02
CA PRO A 50 19.25 -12.02 18.13
C PRO A 50 19.01 -11.00 19.25
N THR A 51 19.37 -11.38 20.46
CA THR A 51 19.45 -10.40 21.56
C THR A 51 20.57 -9.42 21.29
N VAL A 52 20.27 -8.14 21.34
CA VAL A 52 21.24 -7.07 21.17
C VAL A 52 21.35 -6.20 22.41
N SER A 53 22.53 -5.64 22.63
CA SER A 53 22.74 -4.72 23.74
C SER A 53 22.00 -3.39 23.48
N SER A 54 21.39 -2.81 24.51
CA SER A 54 20.83 -1.47 24.44
C SER A 54 21.86 -0.39 24.07
N GLN A 55 23.13 -0.66 24.33
CA GLN A 55 24.23 0.23 23.94
C GLN A 55 24.41 0.31 22.40
N SER A 56 24.02 -0.76 21.68
CA SER A 56 24.07 -0.78 20.23
C SER A 56 22.91 -0.01 19.57
N LEU A 57 21.95 0.45 20.35
CA LEU A 57 20.76 1.18 19.90
C LEU A 57 20.59 2.47 20.71
N LYS A 58 21.69 3.11 21.11
CA LYS A 58 21.70 4.23 22.03
C LYS A 58 21.18 5.54 21.40
N ASN A 59 21.45 5.73 20.13
CA ASN A 59 21.10 6.95 19.40
C ASN A 59 19.99 6.68 18.39
N ALA A 60 19.24 7.71 18.08
CA ALA A 60 18.27 7.63 16.97
C ALA A 60 18.99 7.31 15.65
N GLY A 61 18.49 6.29 14.96
CA GLY A 61 19.09 5.80 13.70
C GLY A 61 20.09 4.66 13.86
N ASP A 62 20.48 4.32 15.09
CA ASP A 62 21.31 3.13 15.33
C ASP A 62 20.56 1.87 14.87
N VAL A 63 21.28 0.91 14.33
CA VAL A 63 20.74 -0.38 13.86
C VAL A 63 21.55 -1.54 14.43
N ALA A 64 20.87 -2.61 14.82
CA ALA A 64 21.50 -3.82 15.34
C ALA A 64 20.63 -5.04 15.03
N GLY A 65 21.18 -6.25 15.15
CA GLY A 65 20.44 -7.48 15.01
C GLY A 65 19.99 -7.82 13.59
N ARG A 66 20.72 -7.38 12.56
CA ARG A 66 20.40 -7.71 11.17
C ARG A 66 20.39 -9.22 10.97
N THR A 67 19.25 -9.76 10.58
CA THR A 67 19.03 -11.21 10.42
C THR A 67 18.51 -11.46 9.01
N PRO A 68 19.25 -12.17 8.15
CA PRO A 68 18.77 -12.55 6.83
C PRO A 68 17.72 -13.65 6.94
N PHE A 69 16.74 -13.63 6.03
CA PHE A 69 15.78 -14.68 5.85
C PHE A 69 15.45 -14.82 4.36
N GLN A 70 14.85 -15.95 3.99
CA GLN A 70 14.47 -16.25 2.62
C GLN A 70 13.02 -16.70 2.58
N ILE A 71 12.35 -16.40 1.48
CA ILE A 71 11.02 -16.92 1.15
C ILE A 71 11.17 -17.71 -0.14
N ASN A 72 10.91 -19.01 -0.09
CA ASN A 72 11.02 -19.89 -1.23
C ASN A 72 9.71 -19.92 -2.01
N LEU A 73 9.84 -19.80 -3.32
CA LEU A 73 8.72 -19.85 -4.24
C LEU A 73 8.81 -21.13 -5.07
N THR A 74 7.66 -21.79 -5.23
CA THR A 74 7.52 -23.03 -6.03
C THR A 74 6.43 -22.85 -7.08
N ASN A 75 6.38 -23.76 -8.04
CA ASN A 75 5.37 -23.79 -9.09
C ASN A 75 5.23 -22.47 -9.85
N CYS A 76 6.34 -21.80 -10.12
CA CYS A 76 6.33 -20.60 -10.93
C CYS A 76 6.07 -20.98 -12.40
N ALA A 77 4.98 -20.49 -12.99
CA ALA A 77 4.54 -20.87 -14.34
C ALA A 77 5.46 -20.34 -15.45
N SER A 78 6.30 -19.37 -15.20
CA SER A 78 7.28 -18.84 -16.15
C SER A 78 8.50 -18.26 -15.48
N VAL A 79 9.60 -18.18 -16.23
CA VAL A 79 10.81 -17.48 -15.80
C VAL A 79 10.58 -15.96 -15.86
N GLY A 80 10.53 -15.33 -14.72
CA GLY A 80 10.33 -13.90 -14.60
C GLY A 80 11.03 -13.36 -13.35
N LYS A 81 11.01 -12.05 -13.21
CA LYS A 81 11.45 -11.40 -11.97
C LYS A 81 10.27 -11.38 -10.99
N VAL A 82 10.52 -11.79 -9.77
CA VAL A 82 9.57 -11.72 -8.67
C VAL A 82 10.08 -10.71 -7.66
N ALA A 83 9.20 -9.87 -7.18
CA ALA A 83 9.49 -8.95 -6.08
C ALA A 83 8.52 -9.23 -4.94
N THR A 84 9.04 -9.20 -3.72
CA THR A 84 8.19 -9.30 -2.52
C THR A 84 7.57 -7.94 -2.23
N TYR A 85 6.27 -7.93 -2.02
CA TYR A 85 5.55 -6.78 -1.49
C TYR A 85 4.97 -7.15 -0.12
N PHE A 86 5.34 -6.40 0.89
CA PHE A 86 4.74 -6.52 2.22
C PHE A 86 3.61 -5.51 2.36
N GLU A 87 2.40 -6.01 2.40
CA GLU A 87 1.22 -5.16 2.55
C GLU A 87 1.24 -4.47 3.93
N PRO A 88 1.11 -3.14 3.99
CA PRO A 88 1.11 -2.44 5.25
C PRO A 88 -0.18 -2.71 6.02
N GLY A 89 -0.05 -3.15 7.26
CA GLY A 89 -1.14 -3.41 8.19
C GLY A 89 -1.11 -2.48 9.41
N ALA A 90 -1.95 -2.77 10.39
CA ALA A 90 -2.09 -1.97 11.61
C ALA A 90 -0.80 -1.91 12.47
N THR A 91 0.15 -2.79 12.20
CA THR A 91 1.44 -2.85 12.91
C THR A 91 2.55 -2.07 12.22
N VAL A 92 2.24 -1.34 11.15
CA VAL A 92 3.19 -0.49 10.44
C VAL A 92 3.06 0.93 10.91
N ASP A 93 4.19 1.55 11.26
CA ASP A 93 4.28 3.00 11.39
C ASP A 93 4.33 3.63 9.99
N PHE A 94 3.24 4.24 9.57
CA PHE A 94 3.10 4.84 8.24
C PHE A 94 4.02 6.04 7.98
N ASN A 95 4.57 6.66 9.05
CA ASN A 95 5.51 7.76 8.89
C ASN A 95 6.91 7.28 8.50
N THR A 96 7.28 6.09 8.96
CA THR A 96 8.64 5.54 8.78
C THR A 96 8.68 4.29 7.90
N GLY A 97 7.53 3.63 7.66
CA GLY A 97 7.43 2.34 6.98
C GLY A 97 8.00 1.16 7.77
N ARG A 98 8.25 1.34 9.06
CA ARG A 98 8.80 0.30 9.95
C ARG A 98 7.72 -0.42 10.72
N LEU A 99 8.01 -1.64 11.15
CA LEU A 99 7.10 -2.41 11.98
C LEU A 99 7.24 -1.98 13.44
N LEU A 100 6.10 -1.76 14.07
CA LEU A 100 6.00 -1.47 15.49
C LEU A 100 6.28 -2.73 16.32
N ASN A 101 6.95 -2.55 17.46
CA ASN A 101 7.14 -3.64 18.41
C ASN A 101 5.81 -3.98 19.09
N GLN A 102 5.30 -5.21 18.86
CA GLN A 102 4.02 -5.70 19.39
C GLN A 102 4.19 -6.64 20.60
N ALA A 103 5.38 -6.72 21.16
CA ALA A 103 5.59 -7.57 22.34
C ALA A 103 4.68 -7.14 23.51
N THR A 104 3.93 -8.09 24.07
CA THR A 104 2.98 -7.84 25.15
C THR A 104 3.64 -7.80 26.54
N SER A 105 4.86 -8.32 26.64
CA SER A 105 5.64 -8.36 27.87
C SER A 105 7.11 -8.10 27.56
N GLY A 106 7.76 -7.28 28.37
CA GLY A 106 9.18 -6.94 28.18
C GLY A 106 9.51 -6.21 26.89
N ALA A 107 8.54 -5.54 26.28
CA ALA A 107 8.74 -4.82 25.04
C ALA A 107 9.84 -3.76 25.18
N ALA A 108 10.82 -3.78 24.28
CA ALA A 108 11.78 -2.68 24.18
C ALA A 108 11.06 -1.43 23.67
N ALA A 109 11.25 -0.32 24.37
CA ALA A 109 10.69 0.96 23.96
C ALA A 109 11.57 1.64 22.91
N ASN A 110 10.94 2.46 22.05
CA ASN A 110 11.62 3.30 21.05
C ASN A 110 12.44 2.52 20.00
N VAL A 111 12.07 1.26 19.75
CA VAL A 111 12.68 0.43 18.71
C VAL A 111 11.62 -0.08 17.74
N ASN A 112 11.97 -0.11 16.48
CA ASN A 112 11.13 -0.61 15.41
C ASN A 112 11.91 -1.64 14.60
N ILE A 113 11.21 -2.49 13.86
CA ILE A 113 11.82 -3.47 12.96
C ILE A 113 11.74 -2.94 11.54
N GLN A 114 12.84 -2.99 10.82
CA GLN A 114 12.90 -2.59 9.42
C GLN A 114 13.11 -3.83 8.54
N LEU A 115 12.29 -3.98 7.53
CA LEU A 115 12.51 -4.94 6.45
C LEU A 115 13.40 -4.29 5.40
N LEU A 116 14.42 -5.01 4.97
CA LEU A 116 15.38 -4.57 3.97
C LEU A 116 15.29 -5.48 2.75
N GLY A 117 15.36 -4.91 1.56
CA GLY A 117 15.54 -5.69 0.34
C GLY A 117 16.92 -6.36 0.29
N SER A 118 17.05 -7.41 -0.50
CA SER A 118 18.35 -7.97 -0.87
C SER A 118 19.06 -6.97 -1.79
N ASN A 119 20.20 -6.48 -1.40
CA ASN A 119 21.11 -5.73 -2.28
C ASN A 119 21.98 -6.72 -3.05
#